data_cac14b2af283cf130f566828bb78e181
#
_entry.id   cac14b2af283cf130f566828bb78e181
#
_cell.length_a   1.000
_cell.length_b   1.000
_cell.length_c   1.000
_cell.angle_alpha   90.00
_cell.angle_beta   90.00
_cell.angle_gamma   90.00
#
_symmetry.space_group_name_H-M   'P 1'
#
loop_
_entity.id
_entity.type
_entity.pdbx_description
1 polymer ?
#
loop_
_entity_poly.entity_id
_entity_poly.type
_entity_poly.pdbx_seq_one_letter_code
_entity_poly.pdbx_strand_id
1 'polypeptide(L)'
;MTFDNEEFQKINSFSRKSNFNLSNKLPKKIGNGQSNPTYLLLDENGKKFILRAQPKGDLARGAHRLDREFHVLTGLNKNKFSVPKPIILCEDKSIIGRDFYIMEYIDGNIYEDPFLPNNSSEEKRKIYESLANTLGQLHSYDINKLDIPFKKNNGFMLRNLNIWYSQIFNDDNQDKDISKIYDFIIKNTPENKNLCLIHGDYKLDNLVIGSDSRCLAVLDWELSAFGEPEVDLSFQMINWLIPKGVLYGIGLEWNSYHLPSAKDFLKSYEKSYGKMVNIELLNIYCLFSLTKLYCILKGIENRVKAGNAASKEAGNKIKDASGIKKTLMLAFESFPNNMIIS
;
A
#
# COMPACT_ATOMS: atom_id res chain seq x y z
N MET A 1 7.87 -16.49 -13.84
CA MET A 1 7.42 -17.90 -13.69
C MET A 1 6.06 -18.00 -14.32
N THR A 2 5.79 -19.02 -15.10
CA THR A 2 4.49 -19.33 -15.69
C THR A 2 3.98 -20.63 -15.06
N PHE A 3 2.67 -20.81 -14.97
CA PHE A 3 2.09 -22.11 -14.65
C PHE A 3 2.32 -23.05 -15.83
N ASP A 4 2.70 -24.30 -15.53
CA ASP A 4 2.66 -25.35 -16.53
C ASP A 4 1.24 -25.95 -16.65
N ASN A 5 1.04 -26.81 -17.66
CA ASN A 5 -0.27 -27.40 -17.89
C ASN A 5 -0.74 -28.28 -16.72
N GLU A 6 0.16 -29.00 -16.05
CA GLU A 6 -0.18 -29.89 -14.94
C GLU A 6 -0.65 -29.11 -13.71
N GLU A 7 0.12 -28.06 -13.30
CA GLU A 7 -0.28 -27.18 -12.21
C GLU A 7 -1.65 -26.54 -12.47
N PHE A 8 -1.87 -26.07 -13.71
CA PHE A 8 -3.14 -25.45 -14.06
C PHE A 8 -4.32 -26.42 -14.05
N GLN A 9 -4.14 -27.66 -14.51
CA GLN A 9 -5.19 -28.67 -14.42
C GLN A 9 -5.56 -29.01 -12.97
N LYS A 10 -4.58 -29.02 -12.05
CA LYS A 10 -4.84 -29.19 -10.62
C LYS A 10 -5.65 -28.01 -10.05
N ILE A 11 -5.31 -26.77 -10.40
CA ILE A 11 -6.07 -25.58 -10.01
C ILE A 11 -7.49 -25.66 -10.54
N ASN A 12 -7.67 -26.01 -11.82
CA ASN A 12 -8.98 -26.11 -12.44
C ASN A 12 -9.85 -27.20 -11.76
N SER A 13 -9.26 -28.37 -11.48
CA SER A 13 -9.94 -29.44 -10.77
C SER A 13 -10.35 -29.04 -9.35
N PHE A 14 -9.50 -28.30 -8.63
CA PHE A 14 -9.80 -27.75 -7.32
C PHE A 14 -10.93 -26.71 -7.38
N SER A 15 -10.89 -25.79 -8.33
CA SER A 15 -11.90 -24.74 -8.53
C SER A 15 -13.28 -25.33 -8.83
N ARG A 16 -13.36 -26.40 -9.63
CA ARG A 16 -14.63 -27.10 -9.94
C ARG A 16 -15.30 -27.69 -8.71
N LYS A 17 -14.54 -28.16 -7.71
CA LYS A 17 -15.10 -28.65 -6.44
C LYS A 17 -15.81 -27.53 -5.66
N SER A 18 -15.46 -26.29 -5.94
CA SER A 18 -16.10 -25.07 -5.37
C SER A 18 -17.14 -24.45 -6.31
N ASN A 19 -17.63 -25.21 -7.30
CA ASN A 19 -18.58 -24.73 -8.33
C ASN A 19 -18.06 -23.53 -9.14
N PHE A 20 -16.75 -23.46 -9.35
CA PHE A 20 -16.12 -22.39 -10.13
C PHE A 20 -15.35 -23.00 -11.31
N ASN A 21 -15.88 -22.82 -12.52
CA ASN A 21 -15.38 -23.45 -13.74
C ASN A 21 -14.45 -22.52 -14.49
N LEU A 22 -13.17 -22.85 -14.53
CA LEU A 22 -12.18 -22.16 -15.36
C LEU A 22 -12.16 -22.73 -16.78
N SER A 23 -11.84 -21.87 -17.76
CA SER A 23 -11.56 -22.31 -19.12
C SER A 23 -10.26 -23.14 -19.17
N ASN A 24 -10.02 -23.83 -20.26
CA ASN A 24 -8.77 -24.60 -20.46
C ASN A 24 -7.58 -23.70 -20.90
N LYS A 25 -7.76 -22.38 -20.99
CA LYS A 25 -6.67 -21.44 -21.34
C LYS A 25 -5.75 -21.24 -20.16
N LEU A 26 -4.44 -21.41 -20.37
CA LEU A 26 -3.42 -21.19 -19.34
C LEU A 26 -3.47 -19.75 -18.77
N PRO A 27 -3.18 -19.62 -17.47
CA PRO A 27 -3.08 -18.32 -16.82
C PRO A 27 -2.02 -17.42 -17.47
N LYS A 28 -2.37 -16.19 -17.77
CA LYS A 28 -1.42 -15.19 -18.29
C LYS A 28 -0.88 -14.37 -17.13
N LYS A 29 0.44 -14.38 -16.90
CA LYS A 29 1.06 -13.52 -15.90
C LYS A 29 0.80 -12.06 -16.25
N ILE A 30 0.37 -11.28 -15.25
CA ILE A 30 0.16 -9.84 -15.33
C ILE A 30 0.91 -9.14 -14.18
N GLY A 31 1.29 -7.88 -14.43
CA GLY A 31 2.06 -7.09 -13.46
C GLY A 31 3.52 -7.54 -13.30
N ASN A 32 4.33 -6.62 -12.78
CA ASN A 32 5.75 -6.80 -12.51
C ASN A 32 6.05 -6.96 -11.02
N GLY A 33 5.01 -7.11 -10.18
CA GLY A 33 5.15 -7.21 -8.73
C GLY A 33 6.13 -8.31 -8.31
N GLN A 34 7.00 -7.99 -7.35
CA GLN A 34 8.03 -8.91 -6.85
C GLN A 34 7.49 -9.81 -5.71
N SER A 35 6.34 -9.47 -5.11
CA SER A 35 5.79 -10.18 -3.95
C SER A 35 5.07 -11.47 -4.36
N ASN A 36 3.77 -11.40 -4.60
CA ASN A 36 2.96 -12.55 -4.96
C ASN A 36 2.62 -12.51 -6.46
N PRO A 37 3.11 -13.46 -7.27
CA PRO A 37 2.82 -13.51 -8.70
C PRO A 37 1.31 -13.48 -8.98
N THR A 38 0.92 -12.61 -9.91
CA THR A 38 -0.48 -12.36 -10.27
C THR A 38 -0.74 -12.80 -11.71
N TYR A 39 -1.85 -13.50 -11.94
CA TYR A 39 -2.20 -14.05 -13.23
C TYR A 39 -3.65 -13.77 -13.60
N LEU A 40 -3.88 -13.47 -14.87
CA LEU A 40 -5.21 -13.38 -15.47
C LEU A 40 -5.72 -14.77 -15.81
N LEU A 41 -6.92 -15.10 -15.33
CA LEU A 41 -7.68 -16.30 -15.67
C LEU A 41 -8.92 -15.95 -16.49
N LEU A 42 -9.44 -16.93 -17.21
CA LEU A 42 -10.75 -16.87 -17.83
C LEU A 42 -11.61 -18.03 -17.33
N ASP A 43 -12.91 -17.77 -17.10
CA ASP A 43 -13.88 -18.86 -16.94
C ASP A 43 -14.32 -19.44 -18.29
N GLU A 44 -15.22 -20.41 -18.27
CA GLU A 44 -15.76 -21.07 -19.47
C GLU A 44 -16.55 -20.08 -20.36
N ASN A 45 -17.08 -19.00 -19.81
CA ASN A 45 -17.81 -17.94 -20.50
C ASN A 45 -16.91 -16.78 -20.98
N GLY A 46 -15.60 -16.86 -20.73
CA GLY A 46 -14.64 -15.82 -21.07
C GLY A 46 -14.59 -14.64 -20.07
N LYS A 47 -15.29 -14.72 -18.94
CA LYS A 47 -15.18 -13.73 -17.87
C LYS A 47 -13.78 -13.80 -17.24
N LYS A 48 -13.22 -12.63 -16.96
CA LYS A 48 -11.87 -12.45 -16.41
C LYS A 48 -11.87 -12.60 -14.88
N PHE A 49 -10.82 -13.23 -14.36
CA PHE A 49 -10.52 -13.36 -12.93
C PHE A 49 -9.03 -13.19 -12.69
N ILE A 50 -8.66 -12.99 -11.44
CA ILE A 50 -7.27 -12.89 -11.00
C ILE A 50 -6.93 -14.06 -10.09
N LEU A 51 -5.81 -14.72 -10.37
CA LEU A 51 -5.18 -15.69 -9.48
C LEU A 51 -3.91 -15.06 -8.90
N ARG A 52 -3.80 -15.06 -7.58
CA ARG A 52 -2.55 -14.74 -6.87
C ARG A 52 -2.02 -16.02 -6.21
N ALA A 53 -0.74 -16.28 -6.36
CA ALA A 53 -0.10 -17.47 -5.80
C ALA A 53 1.19 -17.07 -5.08
N GLN A 54 1.59 -17.82 -4.06
CA GLN A 54 2.90 -17.67 -3.45
C GLN A 54 4.00 -17.94 -4.50
N PRO A 55 5.19 -17.31 -4.38
CA PRO A 55 6.35 -17.67 -5.18
C PRO A 55 6.72 -19.15 -5.00
N LYS A 56 7.37 -19.76 -6.01
CA LYS A 56 7.97 -21.11 -5.88
C LYS A 56 9.25 -21.02 -5.03
N GLY A 57 9.48 -22.02 -4.20
CA GLY A 57 10.67 -22.15 -3.34
C GLY A 57 10.39 -21.87 -1.87
N ASP A 58 11.46 -21.87 -1.07
CA ASP A 58 11.38 -21.63 0.35
C ASP A 58 11.09 -20.14 0.63
N LEU A 59 10.05 -19.90 1.40
CA LEU A 59 9.61 -18.55 1.78
C LEU A 59 10.09 -18.20 3.19
N ALA A 60 10.50 -16.96 3.40
CA ALA A 60 10.78 -16.46 4.73
C ALA A 60 9.53 -16.60 5.63
N ARG A 61 9.73 -16.99 6.86
CA ARG A 61 8.62 -17.20 7.82
C ARG A 61 7.78 -15.91 7.96
N GLY A 62 6.50 -16.03 7.69
CA GLY A 62 5.54 -14.91 7.77
C GLY A 62 5.46 -14.00 6.54
N ALA A 63 6.30 -14.23 5.50
CA ALA A 63 6.17 -13.55 4.22
C ALA A 63 5.07 -14.21 3.34
N HIS A 64 4.54 -13.44 2.40
CA HIS A 64 3.61 -13.94 1.38
C HIS A 64 2.34 -14.62 1.94
N ARG A 65 1.73 -14.03 3.00
CA ARG A 65 0.54 -14.53 3.70
C ARG A 65 -0.74 -14.23 2.88
N LEU A 66 -0.98 -15.04 1.84
CA LEU A 66 -2.17 -14.91 0.97
C LEU A 66 -3.49 -15.16 1.72
N ASP A 67 -3.47 -16.01 2.74
CA ASP A 67 -4.59 -16.23 3.64
C ASP A 67 -5.05 -14.91 4.31
N ARG A 68 -4.11 -14.11 4.79
CA ARG A 68 -4.41 -12.80 5.41
C ARG A 68 -5.05 -11.84 4.42
N GLU A 69 -4.47 -11.74 3.22
CA GLU A 69 -4.98 -10.88 2.16
C GLU A 69 -6.41 -11.31 1.76
N PHE A 70 -6.65 -12.61 1.57
CA PHE A 70 -7.98 -13.14 1.26
C PHE A 70 -9.02 -12.84 2.35
N HIS A 71 -8.64 -12.95 3.63
CA HIS A 71 -9.55 -12.62 4.74
C HIS A 71 -9.88 -11.12 4.80
N VAL A 72 -8.91 -10.25 4.50
CA VAL A 72 -9.17 -8.80 4.38
C VAL A 72 -10.15 -8.50 3.27
N LEU A 73 -9.91 -9.04 2.06
CA LEU A 73 -10.82 -8.89 0.93
C LEU A 73 -12.23 -9.40 1.28
N THR A 74 -12.31 -10.53 1.98
CA THR A 74 -13.60 -11.12 2.40
C THR A 74 -14.35 -10.19 3.37
N GLY A 75 -13.67 -9.71 4.41
CA GLY A 75 -14.25 -8.81 5.40
C GLY A 75 -14.71 -7.48 4.79
N LEU A 76 -13.87 -6.89 3.94
CA LEU A 76 -14.19 -5.65 3.24
C LEU A 76 -15.32 -5.80 2.22
N ASN A 77 -15.32 -6.88 1.45
CA ASN A 77 -16.39 -7.15 0.46
C ASN A 77 -17.74 -7.36 1.14
N LYS A 78 -17.80 -8.10 2.27
CA LYS A 78 -19.02 -8.24 3.10
C LYS A 78 -19.56 -6.87 3.54
N ASN A 79 -18.67 -5.90 3.81
CA ASN A 79 -19.02 -4.55 4.24
C ASN A 79 -19.18 -3.57 3.07
N LYS A 80 -19.22 -4.06 1.81
CA LYS A 80 -19.44 -3.25 0.60
C LYS A 80 -18.35 -2.18 0.36
N PHE A 81 -17.15 -2.41 0.86
CA PHE A 81 -16.00 -1.60 0.49
C PHE A 81 -15.50 -1.99 -0.91
N SER A 82 -14.94 -1.01 -1.63
CA SER A 82 -14.42 -1.19 -2.99
C SER A 82 -13.17 -2.07 -3.00
N VAL A 83 -13.34 -3.39 -3.11
CA VAL A 83 -12.28 -4.39 -3.29
C VAL A 83 -12.72 -5.44 -4.30
N PRO A 84 -11.80 -6.14 -4.98
CA PRO A 84 -12.15 -7.31 -5.77
C PRO A 84 -12.85 -8.36 -4.90
N LYS A 85 -13.95 -8.92 -5.38
CA LYS A 85 -14.64 -10.00 -4.68
C LYS A 85 -13.76 -11.24 -4.61
N PRO A 86 -13.38 -11.74 -3.41
CA PRO A 86 -12.67 -13.00 -3.26
C PRO A 86 -13.59 -14.17 -3.60
N ILE A 87 -13.07 -15.18 -4.30
CA ILE A 87 -13.85 -16.33 -4.82
C ILE A 87 -13.42 -17.61 -4.09
N ILE A 88 -12.14 -17.97 -4.15
CA ILE A 88 -11.60 -19.24 -3.65
C ILE A 88 -10.24 -18.98 -3.01
N LEU A 89 -10.02 -19.57 -1.83
CA LEU A 89 -8.69 -19.70 -1.21
C LEU A 89 -8.31 -21.17 -1.19
N CYS A 90 -7.06 -21.48 -1.54
CA CYS A 90 -6.47 -22.79 -1.43
C CYS A 90 -5.20 -22.73 -0.58
N GLU A 91 -5.25 -23.36 0.58
CA GLU A 91 -4.12 -23.55 1.50
C GLU A 91 -3.59 -25.00 1.46
N ASP A 92 -4.22 -25.85 0.65
CA ASP A 92 -3.80 -27.24 0.44
C ASP A 92 -2.59 -27.31 -0.50
N LYS A 93 -1.41 -27.44 0.08
CA LYS A 93 -0.14 -27.54 -0.66
C LYS A 93 -0.03 -28.80 -1.53
N SER A 94 -0.89 -29.81 -1.34
CA SER A 94 -0.91 -31.00 -2.21
C SER A 94 -1.36 -30.69 -3.63
N ILE A 95 -2.04 -29.55 -3.86
CA ILE A 95 -2.56 -29.13 -5.16
C ILE A 95 -1.41 -28.65 -6.06
N ILE A 96 -0.69 -27.59 -5.66
CA ILE A 96 0.41 -26.99 -6.46
C ILE A 96 1.66 -26.67 -5.63
N GLY A 97 1.81 -27.25 -4.45
CA GLY A 97 2.97 -27.03 -3.56
C GLY A 97 2.99 -25.69 -2.82
N ARG A 98 1.99 -24.82 -3.03
CA ARG A 98 1.93 -23.47 -2.46
C ARG A 98 0.50 -22.95 -2.38
N ASP A 99 0.28 -21.95 -1.53
CA ASP A 99 -1.01 -21.31 -1.39
C ASP A 99 -1.34 -20.44 -2.61
N PHE A 100 -2.63 -20.36 -2.93
CA PHE A 100 -3.15 -19.43 -3.94
C PHE A 100 -4.58 -19.04 -3.62
N TYR A 101 -5.03 -17.92 -4.20
CA TYR A 101 -6.43 -17.56 -4.20
C TYR A 101 -6.88 -16.99 -5.54
N ILE A 102 -8.18 -17.01 -5.77
CA ILE A 102 -8.83 -16.44 -6.95
C ILE A 102 -9.77 -15.33 -6.50
N MET A 103 -9.74 -14.21 -7.21
CA MET A 103 -10.63 -13.08 -7.01
C MET A 103 -11.18 -12.55 -8.33
N GLU A 104 -12.19 -11.70 -8.27
CA GLU A 104 -12.74 -11.00 -9.42
C GLU A 104 -11.69 -10.09 -10.08
N TYR A 105 -11.70 -10.02 -11.42
CA TYR A 105 -10.98 -9.00 -12.16
C TYR A 105 -11.83 -7.73 -12.23
N ILE A 106 -11.27 -6.61 -11.84
CA ILE A 106 -11.93 -5.31 -11.95
C ILE A 106 -11.36 -4.57 -13.17
N ASP A 107 -12.23 -4.21 -14.12
CA ASP A 107 -11.84 -3.48 -15.32
C ASP A 107 -11.81 -1.98 -15.03
N GLY A 108 -10.64 -1.37 -15.25
CA GLY A 108 -10.40 0.05 -15.00
C GLY A 108 -8.93 0.41 -15.19
N ASN A 109 -8.58 1.64 -14.88
CA ASN A 109 -7.23 2.18 -15.06
C ASN A 109 -6.45 2.15 -13.75
N ILE A 110 -5.18 1.78 -13.82
CA ILE A 110 -4.20 1.92 -12.74
C ILE A 110 -3.21 3.00 -13.16
N TYR A 111 -2.99 3.99 -12.30
CA TYR A 111 -2.11 5.12 -12.59
C TYR A 111 -0.85 5.04 -11.74
N GLU A 112 0.30 4.86 -12.40
CA GLU A 112 1.63 4.83 -11.75
C GLU A 112 2.19 6.26 -11.57
N ASP A 113 1.84 7.19 -12.48
CA ASP A 113 2.29 8.57 -12.42
C ASP A 113 1.29 9.44 -11.63
N PRO A 114 1.69 10.00 -10.46
CA PRO A 114 0.83 10.82 -9.63
C PRO A 114 0.39 12.13 -10.31
N PHE A 115 1.09 12.58 -11.36
CA PHE A 115 0.73 13.78 -12.11
C PHE A 115 -0.43 13.58 -13.09
N LEU A 116 -0.80 12.34 -13.40
CA LEU A 116 -1.91 11.99 -14.30
C LEU A 116 -1.83 12.74 -15.64
N PRO A 117 -0.72 12.63 -16.42
CA PRO A 117 -0.42 13.51 -17.52
C PRO A 117 -1.47 13.47 -18.65
N ASN A 118 -2.18 12.35 -18.78
CA ASN A 118 -3.18 12.14 -19.83
C ASN A 118 -4.63 12.47 -19.40
N ASN A 119 -4.80 13.04 -18.20
CA ASN A 119 -6.11 13.36 -17.64
C ASN A 119 -6.33 14.88 -17.63
N SER A 120 -7.57 15.31 -17.87
CA SER A 120 -7.98 16.71 -17.70
C SER A 120 -7.87 17.15 -16.23
N SER A 121 -7.84 18.45 -15.98
CA SER A 121 -7.80 19.03 -14.63
C SER A 121 -8.99 18.58 -13.77
N GLU A 122 -10.16 18.42 -14.38
CA GLU A 122 -11.35 17.93 -13.68
C GLU A 122 -11.23 16.45 -13.30
N GLU A 123 -10.74 15.59 -14.20
CA GLU A 123 -10.50 14.17 -13.92
C GLU A 123 -9.45 14.01 -12.83
N LYS A 124 -8.33 14.75 -12.89
CA LYS A 124 -7.30 14.75 -11.84
C LYS A 124 -7.90 15.06 -10.47
N ARG A 125 -8.69 16.13 -10.38
CA ARG A 125 -9.37 16.49 -9.13
C ARG A 125 -10.30 15.37 -8.64
N LYS A 126 -11.11 14.78 -9.52
CA LYS A 126 -12.04 13.69 -9.17
C LYS A 126 -11.30 12.43 -8.73
N ILE A 127 -10.19 12.08 -9.39
CA ILE A 127 -9.36 10.91 -9.02
C ILE A 127 -8.78 11.09 -7.62
N TYR A 128 -8.19 12.25 -7.32
CA TYR A 128 -7.62 12.53 -5.99
C TYR A 128 -8.70 12.65 -4.90
N GLU A 129 -9.86 13.21 -5.24
CA GLU A 129 -11.02 13.21 -4.34
C GLU A 129 -11.50 11.80 -4.05
N SER A 130 -11.56 10.95 -5.07
CA SER A 130 -11.91 9.54 -4.92
C SER A 130 -10.88 8.77 -4.08
N LEU A 131 -9.58 9.03 -4.29
CA LEU A 131 -8.50 8.49 -3.47
C LEU A 131 -8.69 8.85 -1.98
N ALA A 132 -8.94 10.13 -1.69
CA ALA A 132 -9.15 10.62 -0.32
C ALA A 132 -10.43 10.04 0.31
N ASN A 133 -11.54 10.06 -0.41
CA ASN A 133 -12.82 9.55 0.06
C ASN A 133 -12.77 8.04 0.34
N THR A 134 -12.13 7.26 -0.52
CA THR A 134 -11.98 5.81 -0.35
C THR A 134 -11.14 5.50 0.90
N LEU A 135 -10.07 6.24 1.14
CA LEU A 135 -9.27 6.10 2.37
C LEU A 135 -10.07 6.47 3.62
N GLY A 136 -10.80 7.58 3.58
CA GLY A 136 -11.67 7.99 4.69
C GLY A 136 -12.75 6.94 5.00
N GLN A 137 -13.37 6.37 3.96
CA GLN A 137 -14.33 5.29 4.11
C GLN A 137 -13.68 4.06 4.75
N LEU A 138 -12.49 3.63 4.31
CA LEU A 138 -11.76 2.52 4.90
C LEU A 138 -11.57 2.70 6.41
N HIS A 139 -11.11 3.87 6.81
CA HIS A 139 -10.81 4.18 8.21
C HIS A 139 -12.07 4.40 9.08
N SER A 140 -13.23 4.61 8.46
CA SER A 140 -14.51 4.80 9.17
C SER A 140 -15.13 3.49 9.66
N TYR A 141 -14.71 2.32 9.17
CA TYR A 141 -15.27 1.05 9.57
C TYR A 141 -14.92 0.68 11.01
N ASP A 142 -15.91 0.18 11.73
CA ASP A 142 -15.71 -0.47 13.02
C ASP A 142 -14.97 -1.80 12.81
N ILE A 143 -13.74 -1.89 13.31
CA ILE A 143 -12.89 -3.10 13.18
C ILE A 143 -13.53 -4.35 13.80
N ASN A 144 -14.50 -4.20 14.72
CA ASN A 144 -15.21 -5.34 15.32
C ASN A 144 -16.22 -5.96 14.35
N LYS A 145 -16.65 -5.20 13.33
CA LYS A 145 -17.62 -5.64 12.32
C LYS A 145 -16.96 -6.18 11.05
N LEU A 146 -15.66 -5.98 10.87
CA LEU A 146 -14.97 -6.39 9.64
C LEU A 146 -14.74 -7.91 9.52
N ASP A 147 -14.85 -8.66 10.63
CA ASP A 147 -14.64 -10.13 10.65
C ASP A 147 -13.27 -10.54 10.04
N ILE A 148 -12.22 -9.75 10.37
CA ILE A 148 -10.84 -9.99 9.92
C ILE A 148 -10.04 -10.56 11.11
N PRO A 149 -9.34 -11.71 10.96
CA PRO A 149 -8.67 -12.40 12.07
C PRO A 149 -7.32 -11.76 12.45
N PHE A 150 -7.26 -10.44 12.56
CA PHE A 150 -6.07 -9.72 12.96
C PHE A 150 -6.05 -9.45 14.46
N LYS A 151 -4.82 -9.42 15.03
CA LYS A 151 -4.63 -8.99 16.42
C LYS A 151 -4.85 -7.49 16.53
N LYS A 152 -5.63 -7.07 17.50
CA LYS A 152 -5.91 -5.66 17.81
C LYS A 152 -4.87 -5.14 18.79
N ASN A 153 -3.72 -4.72 18.28
CA ASN A 153 -2.62 -4.20 19.09
C ASN A 153 -2.43 -2.71 18.82
N ASN A 154 -2.46 -1.89 19.88
CA ASN A 154 -2.12 -0.47 19.79
C ASN A 154 -0.65 -0.24 19.42
N GLY A 155 -0.32 0.96 18.98
CA GLY A 155 1.05 1.40 18.70
C GLY A 155 1.67 0.73 17.47
N PHE A 156 0.88 0.54 16.41
CA PHE A 156 1.36 0.02 15.14
C PHE A 156 2.51 0.88 14.60
N MET A 157 2.33 2.20 14.60
CA MET A 157 3.31 3.14 14.09
C MET A 157 4.66 3.00 14.80
N LEU A 158 4.68 3.04 16.14
CA LEU A 158 5.93 2.95 16.91
C LEU A 158 6.65 1.61 16.72
N ARG A 159 5.90 0.50 16.67
CA ARG A 159 6.52 -0.81 16.38
C ARG A 159 7.15 -0.84 14.98
N ASN A 160 6.49 -0.28 13.97
CA ASN A 160 7.03 -0.20 12.62
C ASN A 160 8.25 0.72 12.55
N LEU A 161 8.20 1.88 13.18
CA LEU A 161 9.34 2.79 13.26
C LEU A 161 10.57 2.08 13.83
N ASN A 162 10.40 1.39 14.97
CA ASN A 162 11.47 0.64 15.61
C ASN A 162 12.06 -0.44 14.69
N ILE A 163 11.19 -1.20 14.01
CA ILE A 163 11.64 -2.26 13.08
C ILE A 163 12.48 -1.66 11.95
N TRP A 164 11.98 -0.63 11.26
CA TRP A 164 12.69 -0.03 10.12
C TRP A 164 13.96 0.70 10.54
N TYR A 165 13.92 1.41 11.67
CA TYR A 165 15.08 2.12 12.21
C TYR A 165 16.20 1.14 12.60
N SER A 166 15.90 0.10 13.38
CA SER A 166 16.90 -0.87 13.86
C SER A 166 17.51 -1.75 12.74
N GLN A 167 16.82 -1.90 11.61
CA GLN A 167 17.40 -2.59 10.44
C GLN A 167 18.54 -1.82 9.78
N ILE A 168 18.56 -0.49 9.94
CA ILE A 168 19.49 0.39 9.24
C ILE A 168 20.54 0.98 10.18
N PHE A 169 20.13 1.31 11.40
CA PHE A 169 20.95 1.99 12.40
C PHE A 169 21.18 1.09 13.62
N ASN A 170 22.43 1.02 14.05
CA ASN A 170 22.90 0.34 15.26
C ASN A 170 23.98 1.21 15.91
N ASP A 171 24.60 0.72 16.99
CA ASP A 171 25.61 1.47 17.74
C ASP A 171 26.82 1.89 16.88
N ASP A 172 27.16 1.09 15.85
CA ASP A 172 28.31 1.35 14.97
C ASP A 172 27.95 2.20 13.75
N ASN A 173 26.66 2.33 13.41
CA ASN A 173 26.17 3.01 12.21
C ASN A 173 25.01 3.94 12.58
N GLN A 174 25.33 5.09 13.18
CA GLN A 174 24.35 6.10 13.54
C GLN A 174 24.36 7.27 12.57
N ASP A 175 23.17 7.78 12.28
CA ASP A 175 22.96 9.09 11.67
C ASP A 175 22.33 10.01 12.72
N LYS A 176 23.12 10.94 13.27
CA LYS A 176 22.72 11.80 14.39
C LYS A 176 21.43 12.58 14.12
N ASP A 177 21.23 13.03 12.88
CA ASP A 177 20.05 13.79 12.50
C ASP A 177 18.80 12.89 12.55
N ILE A 178 18.93 11.70 11.97
CA ILE A 178 17.83 10.72 11.94
C ILE A 178 17.54 10.19 13.35
N SER A 179 18.57 9.96 14.16
CA SER A 179 18.39 9.56 15.57
C SER A 179 17.62 10.61 16.37
N LYS A 180 17.93 11.89 16.18
CA LYS A 180 17.22 12.99 16.82
C LYS A 180 15.73 13.02 16.44
N ILE A 181 15.44 12.80 15.16
CA ILE A 181 14.04 12.76 14.68
C ILE A 181 13.32 11.51 15.21
N TYR A 182 13.99 10.36 15.21
CA TYR A 182 13.46 9.13 15.78
C TYR A 182 13.07 9.30 17.25
N ASP A 183 13.98 9.84 18.08
CA ASP A 183 13.73 10.12 19.51
C ASP A 183 12.59 11.12 19.70
N PHE A 184 12.51 12.12 18.83
CA PHE A 184 11.42 13.09 18.84
C PHE A 184 10.07 12.44 18.57
N ILE A 185 9.97 11.57 17.56
CA ILE A 185 8.73 10.84 17.23
C ILE A 185 8.32 9.96 18.43
N ILE A 186 9.25 9.19 18.99
CA ILE A 186 8.96 8.32 20.14
C ILE A 186 8.41 9.13 21.32
N LYS A 187 9.07 10.25 21.65
CA LYS A 187 8.70 11.09 22.80
C LYS A 187 7.36 11.80 22.64
N ASN A 188 7.00 12.20 21.42
CA ASN A 188 5.84 13.05 21.17
C ASN A 188 4.63 12.29 20.60
N THR A 189 4.75 11.00 20.36
CA THR A 189 3.60 10.19 19.92
C THR A 189 2.75 9.80 21.13
N PRO A 190 1.50 10.27 21.21
CA PRO A 190 0.60 9.88 22.28
C PRO A 190 0.17 8.41 22.13
N GLU A 191 -0.25 7.80 23.23
CA GLU A 191 -0.93 6.50 23.16
C GLU A 191 -2.23 6.67 22.37
N ASN A 192 -2.26 6.17 21.15
CA ASN A 192 -3.45 6.24 20.30
C ASN A 192 -4.24 4.92 20.37
N LYS A 193 -5.49 5.00 20.79
CA LYS A 193 -6.43 3.86 20.90
C LYS A 193 -7.43 3.80 19.75
N ASN A 194 -7.37 4.77 18.81
CA ASN A 194 -8.27 4.81 17.67
C ASN A 194 -7.74 3.89 16.57
N LEU A 195 -8.11 2.62 16.63
CA LEU A 195 -7.70 1.63 15.64
C LEU A 195 -8.72 1.55 14.50
N CYS A 196 -8.21 1.49 13.28
CA CYS A 196 -8.94 1.14 12.07
C CYS A 196 -8.23 0.01 11.32
N LEU A 197 -8.82 -0.46 10.24
CA LEU A 197 -8.08 -1.25 9.26
C LEU A 197 -7.26 -0.29 8.40
N ILE A 198 -5.93 -0.43 8.46
CA ILE A 198 -5.00 0.28 7.59
C ILE A 198 -4.57 -0.61 6.42
N HIS A 199 -4.32 0.00 5.28
CA HIS A 199 -3.79 -0.68 4.10
C HIS A 199 -2.28 -0.95 4.22
N GLY A 200 -1.52 0.01 4.74
CA GLY A 200 -0.06 -0.07 4.95
C GLY A 200 0.79 0.31 3.74
N ASP A 201 0.20 0.36 2.53
CA ASP A 201 0.80 0.84 1.27
C ASP A 201 -0.26 1.51 0.38
N TYR A 202 -1.13 2.35 0.97
CA TYR A 202 -2.20 3.01 0.24
C TYR A 202 -1.63 4.07 -0.69
N LYS A 203 -1.80 3.90 -2.00
CA LYS A 203 -1.28 4.80 -3.04
C LYS A 203 -2.04 4.62 -4.35
N LEU A 204 -1.89 5.58 -5.26
CA LEU A 204 -2.67 5.66 -6.49
C LEU A 204 -2.53 4.41 -7.39
N ASP A 205 -1.33 3.84 -7.49
CA ASP A 205 -1.04 2.64 -8.28
C ASP A 205 -1.61 1.33 -7.67
N ASN A 206 -2.16 1.40 -6.45
CA ASN A 206 -2.91 0.32 -5.81
C ASN A 206 -4.44 0.51 -5.94
N LEU A 207 -4.90 1.48 -6.74
CA LEU A 207 -6.33 1.71 -7.00
C LEU A 207 -6.68 1.43 -8.46
N VAL A 208 -7.80 0.76 -8.66
CA VAL A 208 -8.45 0.64 -9.98
C VAL A 208 -9.47 1.76 -10.11
N ILE A 209 -9.25 2.65 -11.07
CA ILE A 209 -10.09 3.83 -11.31
C ILE A 209 -10.96 3.60 -12.55
N GLY A 210 -12.25 3.84 -12.39
CA GLY A 210 -13.23 3.75 -13.48
C GLY A 210 -13.17 4.93 -14.45
N SER A 211 -13.88 4.80 -15.56
CA SER A 211 -14.00 5.87 -16.57
C SER A 211 -14.68 7.14 -16.04
N ASP A 212 -15.39 7.06 -14.93
CA ASP A 212 -16.01 8.17 -14.22
C ASP A 212 -15.09 8.79 -13.13
N SER A 213 -13.81 8.40 -13.12
CA SER A 213 -12.79 8.83 -12.16
C SER A 213 -13.04 8.39 -10.72
N ARG A 214 -13.90 7.40 -10.47
CA ARG A 214 -14.14 6.82 -9.14
C ARG A 214 -13.30 5.57 -8.90
N CYS A 215 -12.91 5.33 -7.65
CA CYS A 215 -12.27 4.11 -7.24
C CYS A 215 -13.25 2.94 -7.32
N LEU A 216 -12.93 1.96 -8.16
CA LEU A 216 -13.68 0.71 -8.31
C LEU A 216 -13.16 -0.36 -7.36
N ALA A 217 -11.86 -0.37 -7.08
CA ALA A 217 -11.25 -1.32 -6.16
C ALA A 217 -9.91 -0.81 -5.62
N VAL A 218 -9.62 -1.17 -4.37
CA VAL A 218 -8.31 -1.07 -3.74
C VAL A 218 -7.66 -2.46 -3.77
N LEU A 219 -6.41 -2.51 -4.24
CA LEU A 219 -5.62 -3.72 -4.46
C LEU A 219 -4.47 -3.80 -3.45
N ASP A 220 -3.84 -4.97 -3.34
CA ASP A 220 -2.57 -5.21 -2.63
C ASP A 220 -2.61 -5.00 -1.11
N TRP A 221 -3.38 -5.83 -0.45
CA TRP A 221 -3.62 -5.80 1.00
C TRP A 221 -2.58 -6.56 1.84
N GLU A 222 -1.42 -6.91 1.26
CA GLU A 222 -0.41 -7.74 1.93
C GLU A 222 0.19 -7.08 3.20
N LEU A 223 0.25 -5.74 3.26
CA LEU A 223 0.76 -4.96 4.39
C LEU A 223 -0.32 -4.49 5.36
N SER A 224 -1.57 -4.85 5.11
CA SER A 224 -2.71 -4.41 5.93
C SER A 224 -2.63 -4.90 7.37
N ALA A 225 -3.15 -4.09 8.28
CA ALA A 225 -3.18 -4.38 9.71
C ALA A 225 -4.29 -3.57 10.42
N PHE A 226 -4.54 -3.88 11.69
CA PHE A 226 -5.21 -2.90 12.56
C PHE A 226 -4.17 -1.94 13.12
N GLY A 227 -4.35 -0.65 12.86
CA GLY A 227 -3.43 0.40 13.23
C GLY A 227 -4.10 1.76 13.28
N GLU A 228 -3.32 2.78 13.51
CA GLU A 228 -3.76 4.16 13.59
C GLU A 228 -4.03 4.72 12.18
N PRO A 229 -5.17 5.40 11.92
CA PRO A 229 -5.53 5.91 10.58
C PRO A 229 -4.50 6.89 10.02
N GLU A 230 -3.80 7.60 10.89
CA GLU A 230 -2.75 8.54 10.50
C GLU A 230 -1.58 7.86 9.77
N VAL A 231 -1.40 6.53 9.90
CA VAL A 231 -0.35 5.78 9.19
C VAL A 231 -0.53 5.87 7.67
N ASP A 232 -1.72 5.53 7.17
CA ASP A 232 -2.00 5.60 5.73
C ASP A 232 -2.19 7.05 5.27
N LEU A 233 -2.87 7.87 6.09
CA LEU A 233 -3.10 9.27 5.76
C LEU A 233 -1.78 10.03 5.60
N SER A 234 -0.86 9.89 6.54
CA SER A 234 0.44 10.57 6.48
C SER A 234 1.26 10.11 5.26
N PHE A 235 1.17 8.83 4.91
CA PHE A 235 1.85 8.30 3.72
C PHE A 235 1.35 8.95 2.41
N GLN A 236 0.06 9.32 2.35
CA GLN A 236 -0.45 10.14 1.26
C GLN A 236 0.00 11.60 1.35
N MET A 237 -0.08 12.19 2.54
CA MET A 237 0.20 13.61 2.74
C MET A 237 1.65 13.99 2.47
N ILE A 238 2.62 13.12 2.74
CA ILE A 238 4.04 13.40 2.45
C ILE A 238 4.34 13.58 0.96
N ASN A 239 3.47 13.13 0.05
CA ASN A 239 3.67 13.33 -1.39
C ASN A 239 3.73 14.81 -1.77
N TRP A 240 3.01 15.69 -1.06
CA TRP A 240 3.10 17.15 -1.27
C TRP A 240 4.37 17.75 -0.67
N LEU A 241 5.05 17.09 0.26
CA LEU A 241 6.35 17.53 0.82
C LEU A 241 7.53 17.06 -0.01
N ILE A 242 7.44 15.88 -0.61
CA ILE A 242 8.49 15.25 -1.41
C ILE A 242 8.57 15.95 -2.77
N PRO A 243 9.74 16.48 -3.17
CA PRO A 243 9.88 17.16 -4.46
C PRO A 243 9.57 16.25 -5.65
N LYS A 244 9.08 16.85 -6.74
CA LYS A 244 8.95 16.15 -8.01
C LYS A 244 10.26 15.50 -8.43
N GLY A 245 10.16 14.25 -8.93
CA GLY A 245 11.32 13.47 -9.37
C GLY A 245 12.01 12.69 -8.26
N VAL A 246 11.50 12.75 -7.03
CA VAL A 246 11.88 11.90 -5.91
C VAL A 246 10.68 10.99 -5.62
N LEU A 247 10.79 9.70 -5.93
CA LEU A 247 9.69 8.73 -5.77
C LEU A 247 8.35 9.24 -6.36
N TYR A 248 7.29 9.20 -5.54
CA TYR A 248 5.94 9.66 -5.89
C TYR A 248 5.68 11.12 -5.53
N GLY A 249 6.75 11.91 -5.29
CA GLY A 249 6.64 13.30 -4.85
C GLY A 249 5.91 14.19 -5.84
N ILE A 250 4.92 14.91 -5.35
CA ILE A 250 4.16 15.94 -6.08
C ILE A 250 4.85 17.30 -5.89
N GLY A 251 5.36 17.56 -4.68
CA GLY A 251 6.01 18.78 -4.30
C GLY A 251 5.07 19.97 -4.16
N LEU A 252 5.64 21.14 -3.92
CA LEU A 252 4.88 22.39 -3.75
C LEU A 252 4.31 22.95 -5.07
N GLU A 253 4.74 22.40 -6.21
CA GLU A 253 4.29 22.84 -7.54
C GLU A 253 2.99 22.14 -8.02
N TRP A 254 2.29 21.47 -7.11
CA TRP A 254 1.05 20.72 -7.39
C TRP A 254 0.06 21.50 -8.25
N ASN A 255 -0.08 22.82 -8.03
CA ASN A 255 -1.00 23.68 -8.78
C ASN A 255 -0.61 23.80 -10.26
N SER A 256 0.68 23.84 -10.58
CA SER A 256 1.18 23.90 -11.97
C SER A 256 0.79 22.66 -12.80
N TYR A 257 0.46 21.57 -12.12
CA TYR A 257 -0.01 20.31 -12.72
C TYR A 257 -1.51 20.11 -12.60
N HIS A 258 -2.24 21.12 -12.11
CA HIS A 258 -3.68 21.08 -11.87
C HIS A 258 -4.12 19.94 -10.93
N LEU A 259 -3.26 19.60 -9.97
CA LEU A 259 -3.57 18.67 -8.89
C LEU A 259 -4.25 19.42 -7.74
N PRO A 260 -5.06 18.73 -6.90
CA PRO A 260 -5.58 19.36 -5.69
C PRO A 260 -4.47 19.62 -4.68
N SER A 261 -4.70 20.59 -3.79
CA SER A 261 -3.81 20.83 -2.66
C SER A 261 -3.88 19.69 -1.63
N ALA A 262 -2.86 19.59 -0.78
CA ALA A 262 -2.89 18.72 0.40
C ALA A 262 -4.12 19.00 1.29
N LYS A 263 -4.51 20.27 1.41
CA LYS A 263 -5.69 20.71 2.16
C LYS A 263 -7.00 20.18 1.53
N ASP A 264 -7.13 20.21 0.22
CA ASP A 264 -8.31 19.68 -0.47
C ASP A 264 -8.41 18.16 -0.29
N PHE A 265 -7.27 17.47 -0.38
CA PHE A 265 -7.20 16.03 -0.10
C PHE A 265 -7.65 15.71 1.33
N LEU A 266 -7.09 16.41 2.31
CA LEU A 266 -7.44 16.23 3.72
C LEU A 266 -8.93 16.49 3.98
N LYS A 267 -9.47 17.57 3.41
CA LYS A 267 -10.90 17.91 3.54
C LYS A 267 -11.81 16.80 2.99
N SER A 268 -11.47 16.22 1.83
CA SER A 268 -12.21 15.10 1.24
C SER A 268 -12.10 13.85 2.10
N TYR A 269 -10.93 13.56 2.64
CA TYR A 269 -10.71 12.47 3.58
C TYR A 269 -11.58 12.63 4.85
N GLU A 270 -11.51 13.78 5.52
CA GLU A 270 -12.26 14.07 6.74
C GLU A 270 -13.78 13.94 6.55
N LYS A 271 -14.28 14.42 5.40
CA LYS A 271 -15.69 14.28 5.01
C LYS A 271 -16.14 12.82 4.97
N SER A 272 -15.31 11.95 4.41
CA SER A 272 -15.63 10.52 4.27
C SER A 272 -15.32 9.73 5.54
N TYR A 273 -14.28 10.12 6.29
CA TYR A 273 -13.93 9.53 7.57
C TYR A 273 -14.94 9.87 8.68
N GLY A 274 -15.62 11.02 8.56
CA GLY A 274 -16.63 11.50 9.54
C GLY A 274 -16.02 12.10 10.80
N LYS A 275 -14.71 12.36 10.83
CA LYS A 275 -14.00 12.99 11.97
C LYS A 275 -12.96 13.97 11.45
N MET A 276 -12.72 15.04 12.24
CA MET A 276 -11.61 15.95 12.01
C MET A 276 -10.28 15.30 12.40
N VAL A 277 -9.24 15.57 11.63
CA VAL A 277 -7.89 15.08 11.87
C VAL A 277 -7.15 16.06 12.79
N ASN A 278 -6.45 15.55 13.79
CA ASN A 278 -5.52 16.35 14.58
C ASN A 278 -4.27 16.61 13.75
N ILE A 279 -4.05 17.87 13.35
CA ILE A 279 -2.96 18.26 12.44
C ILE A 279 -1.59 18.10 13.11
N GLU A 280 -1.45 18.39 14.39
CA GLU A 280 -0.19 18.21 15.10
C GLU A 280 0.19 16.73 15.15
N LEU A 281 -0.76 15.85 15.45
CA LEU A 281 -0.56 14.41 15.41
C LEU A 281 -0.23 13.94 13.99
N LEU A 282 -0.95 14.40 12.97
CA LEU A 282 -0.67 14.06 11.57
C LEU A 282 0.76 14.48 11.17
N ASN A 283 1.24 15.63 11.62
CA ASN A 283 2.62 16.06 11.36
C ASN A 283 3.66 15.10 11.95
N ILE A 284 3.42 14.56 13.16
CA ILE A 284 4.29 13.53 13.76
C ILE A 284 4.28 12.26 12.90
N TYR A 285 3.11 11.84 12.41
CA TYR A 285 3.00 10.67 11.50
C TYR A 285 3.63 10.94 10.13
N CYS A 286 3.68 12.17 9.65
CA CYS A 286 4.43 12.53 8.44
C CYS A 286 5.94 12.39 8.64
N LEU A 287 6.46 12.80 9.80
CA LEU A 287 7.86 12.53 10.15
C LEU A 287 8.14 11.03 10.22
N PHE A 288 7.24 10.24 10.82
CA PHE A 288 7.31 8.78 10.80
C PHE A 288 7.35 8.22 9.37
N SER A 289 6.43 8.63 8.51
CA SER A 289 6.34 8.12 7.13
C SER A 289 7.59 8.45 6.31
N LEU A 290 8.13 9.67 6.44
CA LEU A 290 9.39 10.07 5.81
C LEU A 290 10.59 9.28 6.38
N THR A 291 10.65 9.08 7.71
CA THR A 291 11.72 8.29 8.36
C THR A 291 11.67 6.83 7.90
N LYS A 292 10.48 6.20 7.90
CA LYS A 292 10.28 4.84 7.38
C LYS A 292 10.76 4.74 5.93
N LEU A 293 10.33 5.69 5.08
CA LEU A 293 10.69 5.71 3.67
C LEU A 293 12.20 5.85 3.46
N TYR A 294 12.85 6.73 4.23
CA TYR A 294 14.30 6.87 4.23
C TYR A 294 15.00 5.56 4.63
N CYS A 295 14.56 4.91 5.70
CA CYS A 295 15.12 3.63 6.13
C CYS A 295 14.98 2.54 5.05
N ILE A 296 13.83 2.45 4.38
CA ILE A 296 13.61 1.49 3.28
C ILE A 296 14.62 1.75 2.14
N LEU A 297 14.75 3.00 1.69
CA LEU A 297 15.67 3.37 0.61
C LEU A 297 17.13 3.15 1.00
N LYS A 298 17.51 3.47 2.23
CA LYS A 298 18.85 3.22 2.76
C LYS A 298 19.16 1.72 2.83
N GLY A 299 18.18 0.91 3.20
CA GLY A 299 18.30 -0.56 3.15
C GLY A 299 18.52 -1.09 1.72
N ILE A 300 17.86 -0.50 0.72
CA ILE A 300 18.08 -0.83 -0.69
C ILE A 300 19.51 -0.44 -1.09
N GLU A 301 19.96 0.78 -0.75
CA GLU A 301 21.33 1.26 -1.03
C GLU A 301 22.38 0.31 -0.43
N ASN A 302 22.22 -0.10 0.83
CA ASN A 302 23.14 -1.00 1.49
C ASN A 302 23.22 -2.38 0.79
N ARG A 303 22.09 -2.94 0.35
CA ARG A 303 22.06 -4.20 -0.43
C ARG A 303 22.71 -4.06 -1.79
N VAL A 304 22.54 -2.92 -2.48
CA VAL A 304 23.22 -2.64 -3.74
C VAL A 304 24.73 -2.60 -3.55
N LYS A 305 25.21 -1.88 -2.52
CA LYS A 305 26.64 -1.78 -2.19
C LYS A 305 27.25 -3.12 -1.82
N ALA A 306 26.47 -4.00 -1.18
CA ALA A 306 26.90 -5.36 -0.84
C ALA A 306 26.84 -6.36 -2.01
N GLY A 307 26.48 -5.92 -3.23
CA GLY A 307 26.35 -6.78 -4.40
C GLY A 307 25.11 -7.68 -4.43
N ASN A 308 24.18 -7.51 -3.48
CA ASN A 308 22.99 -8.33 -3.30
C ASN A 308 21.71 -7.66 -3.89
N ALA A 309 21.86 -6.81 -4.89
CA ALA A 309 20.71 -6.09 -5.47
C ALA A 309 19.87 -6.97 -6.39
N ALA A 310 18.57 -7.03 -6.13
CA ALA A 310 17.64 -7.85 -6.89
C ALA A 310 17.24 -7.24 -8.26
N SER A 311 17.57 -5.97 -8.57
CA SER A 311 17.21 -5.34 -9.85
C SER A 311 18.12 -4.19 -10.28
N LYS A 312 18.21 -3.94 -11.61
CA LYS A 312 18.91 -2.78 -12.22
C LYS A 312 18.29 -1.43 -11.82
N GLU A 313 17.02 -1.40 -11.40
CA GLU A 313 16.30 -0.20 -10.95
C GLU A 313 16.73 0.29 -9.56
N ALA A 314 17.43 -0.55 -8.79
CA ALA A 314 17.94 -0.19 -7.47
C ALA A 314 18.87 1.04 -7.50
N GLY A 315 19.58 1.28 -8.62
CA GLY A 315 20.44 2.46 -8.80
C GLY A 315 19.68 3.81 -8.80
N ASN A 316 18.48 3.86 -9.34
CA ASN A 316 17.64 5.07 -9.33
C ASN A 316 17.12 5.36 -7.91
N LYS A 317 16.76 4.33 -7.14
CA LYS A 317 16.27 4.46 -5.76
C LYS A 317 17.32 4.99 -4.77
N ILE A 318 18.63 4.88 -5.10
CA ILE A 318 19.71 5.46 -4.27
C ILE A 318 19.64 7.00 -4.27
N LYS A 319 19.35 7.62 -5.42
CA LYS A 319 19.21 9.08 -5.52
C LYS A 319 18.04 9.59 -4.70
N ASP A 320 16.98 8.80 -4.59
CA ASP A 320 15.78 9.16 -3.83
C ASP A 320 16.05 9.24 -2.32
N ALA A 321 16.96 8.41 -1.78
CA ALA A 321 17.27 8.41 -0.35
C ALA A 321 17.77 9.78 0.15
N SER A 322 18.64 10.47 -0.63
CA SER A 322 19.13 11.80 -0.27
C SER A 322 18.02 12.85 -0.35
N GLY A 323 17.13 12.76 -1.35
CA GLY A 323 15.97 13.63 -1.50
C GLY A 323 14.99 13.46 -0.32
N ILE A 324 14.70 12.24 0.09
CA ILE A 324 13.85 11.95 1.24
C ILE A 324 14.50 12.45 2.54
N LYS A 325 15.82 12.23 2.76
CA LYS A 325 16.50 12.76 3.94
C LYS A 325 16.37 14.27 4.01
N LYS A 326 16.62 14.98 2.91
CA LYS A 326 16.48 16.45 2.85
C LYS A 326 15.05 16.89 3.18
N THR A 327 14.05 16.25 2.60
CA THR A 327 12.63 16.54 2.90
C THR A 327 12.32 16.31 4.38
N LEU A 328 12.80 15.20 4.96
CA LEU A 328 12.60 14.86 6.37
C LEU A 328 13.22 15.93 7.30
N MET A 329 14.44 16.40 6.99
CA MET A 329 15.10 17.43 7.78
C MET A 329 14.32 18.76 7.73
N LEU A 330 13.91 19.19 6.53
CA LEU A 330 13.12 20.42 6.37
C LEU A 330 11.76 20.31 7.09
N ALA A 331 11.10 19.17 6.99
CA ALA A 331 9.84 18.90 7.69
C ALA A 331 10.03 18.97 9.21
N PHE A 332 11.10 18.40 9.75
CA PHE A 332 11.40 18.42 11.17
C PHE A 332 11.73 19.83 11.67
N GLU A 333 12.51 20.61 10.92
CA GLU A 333 12.85 22.00 11.26
C GLU A 333 11.63 22.94 11.27
N SER A 334 10.62 22.65 10.45
CA SER A 334 9.39 23.44 10.38
C SER A 334 8.34 23.05 11.44
N PHE A 335 8.53 21.94 12.18
CA PHE A 335 7.61 21.52 13.23
C PHE A 335 7.60 22.51 14.43
N PRO A 336 6.45 22.85 15.04
CA PRO A 336 5.08 22.38 14.80
C PRO A 336 4.30 23.18 13.74
N ASN A 337 4.93 24.17 13.11
CA ASN A 337 4.27 24.99 12.10
C ASN A 337 3.79 24.12 10.94
N ASN A 338 2.60 24.37 10.45
CA ASN A 338 1.89 23.56 9.47
C ASN A 338 2.79 23.14 8.29
N MET A 339 3.36 21.94 8.34
CA MET A 339 4.21 21.41 7.29
C MET A 339 3.45 21.17 5.98
N ILE A 340 2.16 20.82 6.07
CA ILE A 340 1.39 20.24 4.97
C ILE A 340 0.27 21.17 4.49
N ILE A 341 -0.23 22.09 5.34
CA ILE A 341 -1.49 22.81 5.11
C ILE A 341 -1.26 24.32 4.87
N SER A 342 0.00 24.75 4.73
CA SER A 342 0.32 26.14 4.41
C SER A 342 0.00 26.48 2.96
#